data_7e6f095f1a9002ab1d6469fbd67df89e
#
_entry.id   7e6f095f1a9002ab1d6469fbd67df89e
#
_cell.length_a   1.000
_cell.length_b   1.000
_cell.length_c   1.000
_cell.angle_alpha   90.00
_cell.angle_beta   90.00
_cell.angle_gamma   90.00
#
_symmetry.space_group_name_H-M   'P 1'
#
loop_
_entity.id
_entity.type
_entity.pdbx_description
1 polymer ?
#
loop_
_entity_poly.entity_id
_entity_poly.type
_entity_poly.pdbx_seq_one_letter_code
_entity_poly.pdbx_strand_id
1 'polypeptide(L)'
;MSVDDKELEDFMPATELNWTDGAINRMKNVPFFVRKSVVRGIEQYAKDKGVDLIDDEVVSRARQEREGAAMAKAKAEKQAQEQVKADEPEKKVRRQYVNFAFYKLDPAFRRLPKEERDAAKKEFLDLLEDFDSDSNVIFLSYSMVGIRSEVDILFWRISYEMEAFTSMSTRMYQTKFGQYLMQVNSYFSQTKRSMYQDMFNPEHEEDRTHIIPGKAKYLFIYPFVKTREW
;
A
#
# COMPACT_ATOMS: atom_id res chain seq x y z
N MET A 1 -18.08 -33.62 -15.62
CA MET A 1 -17.33 -32.54 -14.93
C MET A 1 -18.34 -31.83 -14.08
N SER A 2 -18.20 -31.91 -12.77
CA SER A 2 -19.10 -31.21 -11.84
C SER A 2 -18.76 -29.73 -11.79
N VAL A 3 -19.68 -28.92 -11.28
CA VAL A 3 -19.49 -27.45 -11.13
C VAL A 3 -18.28 -27.17 -10.23
N ASP A 4 -17.99 -28.08 -9.29
CA ASP A 4 -16.84 -27.97 -8.36
C ASP A 4 -15.46 -28.06 -9.03
N ASP A 5 -15.34 -28.87 -10.11
CA ASP A 5 -14.05 -29.05 -10.81
C ASP A 5 -13.63 -27.77 -11.57
N LYS A 6 -14.60 -26.98 -12.04
CA LYS A 6 -14.34 -25.73 -12.79
C LYS A 6 -13.96 -24.57 -11.87
N GLU A 7 -14.51 -24.52 -10.66
CA GLU A 7 -14.12 -23.54 -9.64
C GLU A 7 -12.73 -23.81 -9.07
N LEU A 8 -12.28 -25.07 -9.06
CA LEU A 8 -10.94 -25.47 -8.63
C LEU A 8 -9.86 -25.08 -9.65
N GLU A 9 -10.14 -25.19 -10.96
CA GLU A 9 -9.18 -24.80 -12.02
C GLU A 9 -8.93 -23.29 -12.06
N ASP A 10 -9.93 -22.45 -11.76
CA ASP A 10 -9.79 -21.00 -11.69
C ASP A 10 -9.06 -20.53 -10.42
N PHE A 11 -8.97 -21.38 -9.42
CA PHE A 11 -8.48 -21.02 -8.10
C PHE A 11 -7.01 -21.41 -7.86
N MET A 12 -6.60 -22.61 -8.28
CA MET A 12 -5.23 -23.10 -8.13
C MET A 12 -4.42 -22.89 -9.40
N PRO A 13 -3.19 -22.34 -9.32
CA PRO A 13 -2.29 -22.37 -10.46
C PRO A 13 -1.96 -23.82 -10.80
N ALA A 14 -1.53 -24.07 -12.05
CA ALA A 14 -1.09 -25.40 -12.49
C ALA A 14 -0.07 -25.98 -11.50
N THR A 15 -0.34 -27.18 -10.99
CA THR A 15 0.45 -27.92 -10.01
C THR A 15 1.12 -29.11 -10.68
N GLU A 16 2.32 -29.47 -10.22
CA GLU A 16 3.10 -30.61 -10.70
C GLU A 16 2.99 -31.81 -9.77
N LEU A 17 2.60 -31.62 -8.52
CA LEU A 17 2.42 -32.62 -7.51
C LEU A 17 0.94 -32.79 -7.12
N ASN A 18 0.61 -33.88 -6.46
CA ASN A 18 -0.75 -34.13 -5.96
C ASN A 18 -0.99 -33.33 -4.66
N TRP A 19 -2.13 -32.68 -4.57
CA TRP A 19 -2.54 -31.87 -3.41
C TRP A 19 -3.80 -32.47 -2.78
N THR A 20 -3.84 -32.55 -1.45
CA THR A 20 -5.07 -32.91 -0.74
C THR A 20 -6.06 -31.75 -0.71
N ASP A 21 -7.34 -32.01 -0.56
CA ASP A 21 -8.40 -30.99 -0.46
C ASP A 21 -8.15 -30.02 0.70
N GLY A 22 -7.60 -30.50 1.81
CA GLY A 22 -7.19 -29.67 2.95
C GLY A 22 -6.13 -28.65 2.57
N ALA A 23 -5.06 -29.09 1.93
CA ALA A 23 -3.97 -28.25 1.48
C ALA A 23 -4.45 -27.21 0.43
N ILE A 24 -5.30 -27.61 -0.50
CA ILE A 24 -5.94 -26.72 -1.48
C ILE A 24 -6.79 -25.67 -0.77
N ASN A 25 -7.58 -26.07 0.21
CA ASN A 25 -8.45 -25.16 0.96
C ASN A 25 -7.65 -24.07 1.72
N ARG A 26 -6.47 -24.43 2.22
CA ARG A 26 -5.57 -23.43 2.85
C ARG A 26 -5.09 -22.37 1.85
N MET A 27 -4.93 -22.72 0.58
CA MET A 27 -4.55 -21.75 -0.45
C MET A 27 -5.64 -20.72 -0.75
N LYS A 28 -6.91 -20.97 -0.37
CA LYS A 28 -8.00 -19.97 -0.47
C LYS A 28 -7.71 -18.74 0.39
N ASN A 29 -7.03 -18.89 1.51
CA ASN A 29 -6.65 -17.79 2.38
C ASN A 29 -5.42 -17.01 1.89
N VAL A 30 -4.76 -17.49 0.82
CA VAL A 30 -3.61 -16.79 0.23
C VAL A 30 -4.10 -15.82 -0.83
N PRO A 31 -3.72 -14.51 -0.76
CA PRO A 31 -4.09 -13.55 -1.77
C PRO A 31 -3.69 -14.00 -3.18
N PHE A 32 -4.56 -13.81 -4.17
CA PHE A 32 -4.42 -14.34 -5.52
C PHE A 32 -3.10 -13.96 -6.18
N PHE A 33 -2.62 -12.72 -5.97
CA PHE A 33 -1.40 -12.19 -6.59
C PHE A 33 -0.10 -12.83 -6.10
N VAL A 34 -0.09 -13.46 -4.91
CA VAL A 34 1.07 -14.21 -4.39
C VAL A 34 0.89 -15.73 -4.43
N ARG A 35 -0.33 -16.20 -4.68
CA ARG A 35 -0.70 -17.61 -4.60
C ARG A 35 0.17 -18.50 -5.49
N LYS A 36 0.41 -18.09 -6.73
CA LYS A 36 1.27 -18.81 -7.68
C LYS A 36 2.69 -19.02 -7.15
N SER A 37 3.25 -18.00 -6.51
CA SER A 37 4.58 -18.06 -5.90
C SER A 37 4.61 -18.94 -4.66
N VAL A 38 3.53 -18.91 -3.86
CA VAL A 38 3.39 -19.75 -2.67
C VAL A 38 3.27 -21.22 -3.06
N VAL A 39 2.40 -21.57 -4.01
CA VAL A 39 2.21 -22.92 -4.50
C VAL A 39 3.51 -23.49 -5.05
N ARG A 40 4.20 -22.77 -5.94
CA ARG A 40 5.51 -23.21 -6.46
C ARG A 40 6.54 -23.44 -5.35
N GLY A 41 6.57 -22.57 -4.35
CA GLY A 41 7.49 -22.74 -3.24
C GLY A 41 7.20 -23.92 -2.35
N ILE A 42 5.93 -24.32 -2.18
CA ILE A 42 5.54 -25.54 -1.45
C ILE A 42 5.89 -26.78 -2.28
N GLU A 43 5.64 -26.76 -3.58
CA GLU A 43 6.01 -27.87 -4.47
C GLU A 43 7.52 -28.08 -4.54
N GLN A 44 8.29 -26.99 -4.61
CA GLN A 44 9.75 -27.10 -4.56
C GLN A 44 10.23 -27.73 -3.25
N TYR A 45 9.68 -27.28 -2.12
CA TYR A 45 9.96 -27.88 -0.82
C TYR A 45 9.62 -29.38 -0.79
N ALA A 46 8.46 -29.78 -1.31
CA ALA A 46 8.03 -31.16 -1.36
C ALA A 46 8.98 -32.02 -2.22
N LYS A 47 9.38 -31.52 -3.39
CA LYS A 47 10.39 -32.16 -4.26
C LYS A 47 11.73 -32.33 -3.58
N ASP A 48 12.21 -31.30 -2.89
CA ASP A 48 13.50 -31.32 -2.17
C ASP A 48 13.48 -32.34 -1.00
N LYS A 49 12.30 -32.61 -0.44
CA LYS A 49 12.09 -33.62 0.63
C LYS A 49 11.66 -35.00 0.11
N GLY A 50 11.47 -35.16 -1.20
CA GLY A 50 11.03 -36.41 -1.81
C GLY A 50 9.57 -36.80 -1.44
N VAL A 51 8.70 -35.80 -1.31
CA VAL A 51 7.27 -35.97 -0.97
C VAL A 51 6.43 -35.76 -2.22
N ASP A 52 5.64 -36.76 -2.63
CA ASP A 52 4.81 -36.69 -3.82
C ASP A 52 3.37 -36.21 -3.57
N LEU A 53 2.95 -36.16 -2.30
CA LEU A 53 1.62 -35.71 -1.89
C LEU A 53 1.72 -34.55 -0.92
N ILE A 54 1.10 -33.43 -1.30
CA ILE A 54 1.09 -32.21 -0.49
C ILE A 54 -0.18 -32.19 0.36
N ASP A 55 -0.02 -32.37 1.64
CA ASP A 55 -1.07 -32.27 2.66
C ASP A 55 -0.89 -31.01 3.55
N ASP A 56 -1.76 -30.85 4.54
CA ASP A 56 -1.72 -29.75 5.50
C ASP A 56 -0.41 -29.66 6.28
N GLU A 57 0.21 -30.82 6.54
CA GLU A 57 1.46 -30.87 7.29
C GLU A 57 2.65 -30.41 6.42
N VAL A 58 2.70 -30.85 5.17
CA VAL A 58 3.70 -30.39 4.18
C VAL A 58 3.61 -28.88 3.97
N VAL A 59 2.40 -28.34 3.83
CA VAL A 59 2.17 -26.89 3.71
C VAL A 59 2.69 -26.14 4.96
N SER A 60 2.43 -26.67 6.15
CA SER A 60 2.88 -26.06 7.41
C SER A 60 4.40 -26.10 7.54
N ARG A 61 5.03 -27.22 7.22
CA ARG A 61 6.49 -27.39 7.28
C ARG A 61 7.21 -26.52 6.25
N ALA A 62 6.70 -26.46 5.02
CA ALA A 62 7.23 -25.58 3.97
C ALA A 62 7.19 -24.11 4.39
N ARG A 63 6.10 -23.70 5.06
CA ARG A 63 5.98 -22.35 5.61
C ARG A 63 7.01 -22.09 6.71
N GLN A 64 7.12 -22.99 7.70
CA GLN A 64 8.07 -22.84 8.82
C GLN A 64 9.53 -22.81 8.34
N GLU A 65 9.91 -23.65 7.38
CA GLU A 65 11.28 -23.66 6.84
C GLU A 65 11.59 -22.36 6.07
N ARG A 66 10.63 -21.85 5.31
CA ARG A 66 10.76 -20.55 4.63
C ARG A 66 10.85 -19.37 5.61
N GLU A 67 10.01 -19.35 6.64
CA GLU A 67 10.05 -18.31 7.68
C GLU A 67 11.36 -18.39 8.47
N GLY A 68 11.84 -19.58 8.80
CA GLY A 68 13.12 -19.81 9.47
C GLY A 68 14.32 -19.39 8.61
N ALA A 69 14.33 -19.77 7.34
CA ALA A 69 15.38 -19.38 6.39
C ALA A 69 15.38 -17.86 6.16
N ALA A 70 14.20 -17.26 6.05
CA ALA A 70 14.04 -15.83 5.92
C ALA A 70 14.53 -15.05 7.15
N MET A 71 14.22 -15.54 8.36
CA MET A 71 14.73 -14.95 9.61
C MET A 71 16.23 -15.12 9.75
N ALA A 72 16.76 -16.29 9.38
CA ALA A 72 18.21 -16.55 9.41
C ALA A 72 18.96 -15.65 8.42
N LYS A 73 18.41 -15.51 7.18
CA LYS A 73 18.99 -14.62 6.16
C LYS A 73 18.92 -13.16 6.58
N ALA A 74 17.78 -12.71 7.09
CA ALA A 74 17.62 -11.34 7.61
C ALA A 74 18.55 -11.05 8.79
N LYS A 75 18.78 -12.06 9.66
CA LYS A 75 19.72 -11.94 10.78
C LYS A 75 21.17 -11.90 10.30
N ALA A 76 21.53 -12.74 9.32
CA ALA A 76 22.87 -12.75 8.71
C ALA A 76 23.15 -11.46 7.95
N GLU A 77 22.17 -10.96 7.17
CA GLU A 77 22.27 -9.68 6.45
C GLU A 77 22.35 -8.50 7.42
N LYS A 78 21.61 -8.55 8.53
CA LYS A 78 21.70 -7.53 9.58
C LYS A 78 23.07 -7.54 10.26
N GLN A 79 23.62 -8.70 10.55
CA GLN A 79 24.96 -8.83 11.12
C GLN A 79 26.07 -8.43 10.11
N ALA A 80 25.92 -8.80 8.83
CA ALA A 80 26.82 -8.35 7.78
C ALA A 80 26.75 -6.83 7.55
N GLN A 81 25.54 -6.25 7.59
CA GLN A 81 25.35 -4.80 7.50
C GLN A 81 25.85 -4.06 8.74
N GLU A 82 25.76 -4.64 9.93
CA GLU A 82 26.34 -4.07 11.15
C GLU A 82 27.88 -4.09 11.11
N GLN A 83 28.49 -5.08 10.48
CA GLN A 83 29.96 -5.15 10.30
C GLN A 83 30.46 -4.21 9.21
N VAL A 84 29.69 -3.97 8.13
CA VAL A 84 30.04 -3.01 7.06
C VAL A 84 29.75 -1.56 7.49
N LYS A 85 28.82 -1.36 8.45
CA LYS A 85 28.43 -0.04 8.95
C LYS A 85 29.45 0.66 9.85
N ALA A 86 30.54 0.00 10.19
CA ALA A 86 31.59 0.64 11.00
C ALA A 86 32.49 1.63 10.23
N ASP A 87 32.45 1.64 8.89
CA ASP A 87 33.41 2.41 8.08
C ASP A 87 32.84 3.29 6.95
N GLU A 88 31.50 3.36 6.73
CA GLU A 88 30.93 4.31 5.77
C GLU A 88 29.87 5.22 6.42
N PRO A 89 29.88 6.53 6.14
CA PRO A 89 28.81 7.41 6.62
C PRO A 89 27.48 6.97 5.97
N GLU A 90 26.52 6.53 6.78
CA GLU A 90 25.19 6.15 6.33
C GLU A 90 24.62 7.23 5.41
N LYS A 91 24.53 6.97 4.12
CA LYS A 91 23.58 7.70 3.26
C LYS A 91 22.20 7.35 3.76
N LYS A 92 21.65 8.16 4.67
CA LYS A 92 20.26 8.03 5.11
C LYS A 92 19.38 8.08 3.88
N VAL A 93 18.80 6.94 3.50
CA VAL A 93 17.83 6.88 2.41
C VAL A 93 16.69 7.82 2.79
N ARG A 94 16.56 8.92 2.06
CA ARG A 94 15.54 9.94 2.31
C ARG A 94 14.18 9.32 1.95
N ARG A 95 13.30 9.18 2.93
CA ARG A 95 11.98 8.58 2.77
C ARG A 95 10.93 9.65 2.56
N GLN A 96 9.95 9.36 1.72
CA GLN A 96 8.80 10.25 1.54
C GLN A 96 7.78 10.02 2.65
N TYR A 97 7.22 11.10 3.15
CA TYR A 97 5.98 11.10 3.92
C TYR A 97 4.80 11.13 2.96
N VAL A 98 3.74 10.44 3.33
CA VAL A 98 2.51 10.31 2.54
C VAL A 98 1.32 10.61 3.43
N ASN A 99 0.46 11.49 2.97
CA ASN A 99 -0.77 11.82 3.67
C ASN A 99 -1.97 11.72 2.72
N PHE A 100 -2.97 10.95 3.14
CA PHE A 100 -4.30 10.92 2.54
C PHE A 100 -5.25 11.65 3.48
N ALA A 101 -5.72 12.82 3.10
CA ALA A 101 -6.61 13.65 3.91
C ALA A 101 -8.00 13.71 3.27
N PHE A 102 -9.02 13.36 4.03
CA PHE A 102 -10.40 13.23 3.59
C PHE A 102 -11.23 14.35 4.19
N TYR A 103 -11.94 15.09 3.34
CA TYR A 103 -12.69 16.26 3.73
C TYR A 103 -14.17 16.15 3.35
N LYS A 104 -15.02 16.65 4.23
CA LYS A 104 -16.44 16.90 4.00
C LYS A 104 -16.66 18.39 3.88
N LEU A 105 -17.44 18.81 2.88
CA LEU A 105 -17.85 20.19 2.74
C LEU A 105 -19.11 20.45 3.59
N ASP A 106 -19.03 21.43 4.49
CA ASP A 106 -20.18 21.84 5.29
C ASP A 106 -21.33 22.29 4.36
N PRO A 107 -22.55 21.75 4.53
CA PRO A 107 -23.71 22.18 3.77
C PRO A 107 -24.01 23.69 3.85
N ALA A 108 -23.54 24.37 4.89
CA ALA A 108 -23.66 25.83 5.02
C ALA A 108 -23.01 26.56 3.85
N PHE A 109 -21.93 26.05 3.28
CA PHE A 109 -21.28 26.63 2.10
C PHE A 109 -22.26 26.75 0.91
N ARG A 110 -23.16 25.78 0.73
CA ARG A 110 -24.14 25.79 -0.38
C ARG A 110 -25.21 26.87 -0.23
N ARG A 111 -25.39 27.39 1.00
CA ARG A 111 -26.38 28.44 1.32
C ARG A 111 -25.85 29.86 1.12
N LEU A 112 -24.54 30.03 0.92
CA LEU A 112 -23.96 31.32 0.60
C LEU A 112 -24.47 31.85 -0.74
N PRO A 113 -24.52 33.17 -0.93
CA PRO A 113 -24.76 33.79 -2.23
C PRO A 113 -23.84 33.22 -3.31
N LYS A 114 -24.31 33.17 -4.54
CA LYS A 114 -23.57 32.60 -5.65
C LYS A 114 -22.21 33.28 -5.83
N GLU A 115 -22.18 34.59 -5.77
CA GLU A 115 -20.99 35.43 -5.95
C GLU A 115 -19.93 35.09 -4.89
N GLU A 116 -20.32 34.94 -3.63
CA GLU A 116 -19.42 34.55 -2.54
C GLU A 116 -18.87 33.13 -2.72
N ARG A 117 -19.73 32.20 -3.14
CA ARG A 117 -19.29 30.82 -3.41
C ARG A 117 -18.28 30.76 -4.55
N ASP A 118 -18.53 31.50 -5.62
CA ASP A 118 -17.67 31.48 -6.79
C ASP A 118 -16.33 32.17 -6.48
N ALA A 119 -16.33 33.26 -5.72
CA ALA A 119 -15.10 33.90 -5.23
C ALA A 119 -14.28 32.98 -4.30
N ALA A 120 -14.96 32.32 -3.33
CA ALA A 120 -14.31 31.40 -2.41
C ALA A 120 -13.71 30.18 -3.10
N LYS A 121 -14.40 29.65 -4.13
CA LYS A 121 -13.87 28.55 -4.94
C LYS A 121 -12.67 28.98 -5.74
N LYS A 122 -12.71 30.18 -6.33
CA LYS A 122 -11.59 30.69 -7.11
C LYS A 122 -10.35 30.87 -6.23
N GLU A 123 -10.48 31.54 -5.07
CA GLU A 123 -9.41 31.68 -4.09
C GLU A 123 -8.79 30.32 -3.73
N PHE A 124 -9.63 29.31 -3.49
CA PHE A 124 -9.19 27.98 -3.12
C PHE A 124 -8.48 27.24 -4.27
N LEU A 125 -8.98 27.37 -5.49
CA LEU A 125 -8.36 26.78 -6.68
C LEU A 125 -7.00 27.41 -6.96
N ASP A 126 -6.89 28.73 -6.89
CA ASP A 126 -5.63 29.46 -7.03
C ASP A 126 -4.58 28.95 -6.02
N LEU A 127 -5.02 28.66 -4.78
CA LEU A 127 -4.16 28.05 -3.75
C LEU A 127 -3.75 26.61 -4.09
N LEU A 128 -4.65 25.80 -4.63
CA LEU A 128 -4.34 24.41 -5.01
C LEU A 128 -3.36 24.36 -6.19
N GLU A 129 -3.47 25.29 -7.14
CA GLU A 129 -2.53 25.43 -8.26
C GLU A 129 -1.13 25.82 -7.75
N ASP A 130 -1.06 26.67 -6.71
CA ASP A 130 0.20 27.01 -6.07
C ASP A 130 0.85 25.79 -5.39
N PHE A 131 0.06 24.90 -4.77
CA PHE A 131 0.56 23.65 -4.22
C PHE A 131 1.05 22.68 -5.28
N ASP A 132 0.36 22.58 -6.42
CA ASP A 132 0.77 21.72 -7.53
C ASP A 132 2.07 22.20 -8.19
N SER A 133 2.33 23.51 -8.13
CA SER A 133 3.57 24.12 -8.64
C SER A 133 4.78 23.94 -7.72
N ASP A 134 4.59 23.54 -6.44
CA ASP A 134 5.68 23.32 -5.47
C ASP A 134 6.42 22.03 -5.76
N SER A 135 7.65 22.14 -6.25
CA SER A 135 8.51 21.00 -6.56
C SER A 135 8.85 20.10 -5.35
N ASN A 136 8.60 20.55 -4.12
CA ASN A 136 8.86 19.78 -2.90
C ASN A 136 7.68 18.90 -2.49
N VAL A 137 6.51 19.10 -3.09
CA VAL A 137 5.28 18.38 -2.75
C VAL A 137 4.66 17.81 -4.02
N ILE A 138 4.32 16.54 -3.99
CA ILE A 138 3.41 15.95 -4.97
C ILE A 138 2.01 16.06 -4.39
N PHE A 139 1.13 16.79 -5.06
CA PHE A 139 -0.23 17.06 -4.64
C PHE A 139 -1.24 16.59 -5.67
N LEU A 140 -2.17 15.74 -5.24
CA LEU A 140 -3.25 15.22 -6.09
C LEU A 140 -4.58 15.34 -5.35
N SER A 141 -5.62 15.73 -6.08
CA SER A 141 -6.98 15.88 -5.57
C SER A 141 -7.95 14.95 -6.29
N TYR A 142 -8.88 14.38 -5.52
CA TYR A 142 -9.89 13.47 -6.04
C TYR A 142 -11.26 13.83 -5.50
N SER A 143 -12.27 13.80 -6.37
CA SER A 143 -13.67 13.90 -5.95
C SER A 143 -14.15 12.57 -5.39
N MET A 144 -14.77 12.62 -4.21
CA MET A 144 -15.41 11.49 -3.53
C MET A 144 -16.94 11.62 -3.53
N VAL A 145 -17.47 12.68 -4.15
CA VAL A 145 -18.90 12.97 -4.21
C VAL A 145 -19.64 11.82 -4.89
N GLY A 146 -20.66 11.29 -4.22
CA GLY A 146 -21.45 10.17 -4.72
C GLY A 146 -20.82 8.78 -4.54
N ILE A 147 -19.56 8.72 -4.02
CA ILE A 147 -18.85 7.46 -3.75
C ILE A 147 -18.94 7.13 -2.26
N ARG A 148 -18.70 8.11 -1.39
CA ARG A 148 -18.81 7.96 0.07
C ARG A 148 -19.68 9.06 0.66
N SER A 149 -20.57 8.69 1.59
CA SER A 149 -21.52 9.62 2.19
C SER A 149 -20.82 10.66 3.09
N GLU A 150 -19.75 10.27 3.74
CA GLU A 150 -19.04 11.08 4.74
C GLU A 150 -17.91 11.93 4.14
N VAL A 151 -17.58 11.77 2.86
CA VAL A 151 -16.41 12.43 2.21
C VAL A 151 -16.82 13.06 0.89
N ASP A 152 -16.38 14.27 0.63
CA ASP A 152 -16.56 14.95 -0.66
C ASP A 152 -15.24 15.09 -1.43
N ILE A 153 -14.10 15.29 -0.72
CA ILE A 153 -12.80 15.55 -1.32
C ILE A 153 -11.74 14.69 -0.63
N LEU A 154 -10.84 14.13 -1.42
CA LEU A 154 -9.61 13.49 -0.96
C LEU A 154 -8.41 14.25 -1.51
N PHE A 155 -7.47 14.59 -0.64
CA PHE A 155 -6.14 15.05 -1.02
C PHE A 155 -5.11 13.97 -0.74
N TRP A 156 -4.31 13.66 -1.75
CA TRP A 156 -3.13 12.83 -1.64
C TRP A 156 -1.90 13.71 -1.74
N ARG A 157 -1.13 13.76 -0.65
CA ARG A 157 0.05 14.61 -0.50
C ARG A 157 1.27 13.76 -0.21
N ILE A 158 2.37 14.02 -0.91
CA ILE A 158 3.64 13.32 -0.74
C ILE A 158 4.74 14.37 -0.67
N SER A 159 5.61 14.28 0.35
CA SER A 159 6.76 15.17 0.51
C SER A 159 7.87 14.46 1.28
N TYR A 160 9.08 14.95 1.14
CA TYR A 160 10.20 14.57 2.01
C TYR A 160 10.20 15.31 3.36
N GLU A 161 9.34 16.32 3.51
CA GLU A 161 9.25 17.17 4.69
C GLU A 161 7.83 17.16 5.22
N MET A 162 7.68 16.81 6.50
CA MET A 162 6.37 16.70 7.15
C MET A 162 5.73 18.08 7.35
N GLU A 163 6.56 19.09 7.54
CA GLU A 163 6.16 20.48 7.74
C GLU A 163 5.39 21.05 6.53
N ALA A 164 5.66 20.54 5.33
CA ALA A 164 4.94 20.91 4.13
C ALA A 164 3.43 20.65 4.27
N PHE A 165 3.02 19.53 4.87
CA PHE A 165 1.61 19.20 5.06
C PHE A 165 0.92 20.11 6.06
N THR A 166 1.63 20.52 7.12
CA THR A 166 1.13 21.48 8.10
C THR A 166 0.95 22.85 7.47
N SER A 167 1.94 23.32 6.71
CA SER A 167 1.87 24.57 5.98
C SER A 167 0.70 24.61 4.99
N MET A 168 0.57 23.55 4.16
CA MET A 168 -0.56 23.42 3.22
C MET A 168 -1.91 23.47 3.93
N SER A 169 -2.08 22.71 5.00
CA SER A 169 -3.35 22.66 5.75
C SER A 169 -3.66 24.01 6.39
N THR A 170 -2.67 24.70 6.95
CA THR A 170 -2.84 26.03 7.52
C THR A 170 -3.31 27.04 6.47
N ARG A 171 -2.66 27.07 5.31
CA ARG A 171 -3.05 27.94 4.19
C ARG A 171 -4.45 27.62 3.68
N MET A 172 -4.80 26.35 3.57
CA MET A 172 -6.15 25.92 3.17
C MET A 172 -7.24 26.45 4.12
N TYR A 173 -7.05 26.29 5.43
CA TYR A 173 -8.04 26.74 6.42
C TYR A 173 -8.14 28.28 6.55
N GLN A 174 -7.15 29.01 6.05
CA GLN A 174 -7.21 30.48 5.97
C GLN A 174 -8.11 30.98 4.84
N THR A 175 -8.36 30.16 3.80
CA THR A 175 -9.26 30.53 2.71
C THR A 175 -10.72 30.47 3.12
N LYS A 176 -11.57 31.26 2.43
CA LYS A 176 -13.02 31.26 2.67
C LYS A 176 -13.64 29.86 2.45
N PHE A 177 -13.23 29.14 1.39
CA PHE A 177 -13.71 27.79 1.13
C PHE A 177 -13.22 26.80 2.19
N GLY A 178 -11.95 26.91 2.58
CA GLY A 178 -11.31 26.04 3.57
C GLY A 178 -11.99 26.09 4.95
N GLN A 179 -12.58 27.25 5.33
CA GLN A 179 -13.35 27.37 6.57
C GLN A 179 -14.58 26.47 6.63
N TYR A 180 -15.08 26.00 5.47
CA TYR A 180 -16.19 25.05 5.36
C TYR A 180 -15.72 23.61 5.13
N LEU A 181 -14.41 23.34 5.10
CA LEU A 181 -13.90 21.99 4.98
C LEU A 181 -13.68 21.37 6.36
N MET A 182 -14.36 20.26 6.61
CA MET A 182 -14.17 19.45 7.79
C MET A 182 -13.28 18.25 7.43
N GLN A 183 -12.11 18.10 8.05
CA GLN A 183 -11.31 16.91 7.90
C GLN A 183 -11.94 15.76 8.70
N VAL A 184 -12.50 14.79 7.99
CA VAL A 184 -13.26 13.68 8.60
C VAL A 184 -12.38 12.44 8.83
N ASN A 185 -11.29 12.31 8.07
CA ASN A 185 -10.32 11.23 8.26
C ASN A 185 -8.96 11.62 7.69
N SER A 186 -7.91 10.96 8.17
CA SER A 186 -6.56 11.13 7.64
C SER A 186 -5.75 9.85 7.86
N TYR A 187 -5.01 9.44 6.82
CA TYR A 187 -3.96 8.44 6.95
C TYR A 187 -2.62 9.10 6.70
N PHE A 188 -1.70 8.90 7.64
CA PHE A 188 -0.33 9.39 7.55
C PHE A 188 0.63 8.21 7.59
N SER A 189 1.57 8.19 6.67
CA SER A 189 2.54 7.11 6.55
C SER A 189 3.88 7.61 6.01
N GLN A 190 4.85 6.72 6.00
CA GLN A 190 6.17 6.95 5.42
C GLN A 190 6.52 5.79 4.52
N THR A 191 7.15 6.06 3.38
CA THR A 191 7.65 5.02 2.49
C THR A 191 8.69 4.15 3.18
N LYS A 192 8.60 2.85 2.93
CA LYS A 192 9.53 1.87 3.47
C LYS A 192 9.81 0.79 2.43
N ARG A 193 11.07 0.40 2.29
CA ARG A 193 11.44 -0.75 1.48
C ARG A 193 10.76 -2.00 2.01
N SER A 194 10.18 -2.79 1.13
CA SER A 194 9.49 -4.02 1.50
C SER A 194 10.48 -5.18 1.56
N MET A 195 10.80 -5.64 2.76
CA MET A 195 11.64 -6.83 2.95
C MET A 195 11.04 -8.09 2.28
N TYR A 196 9.71 -8.17 2.18
CA TYR A 196 9.04 -9.30 1.53
C TYR A 196 9.25 -9.32 0.02
N GLN A 197 9.30 -8.17 -0.64
CA GLN A 197 9.55 -8.12 -2.08
C GLN A 197 11.00 -8.45 -2.42
N ASP A 198 11.96 -7.93 -1.66
CA ASP A 198 13.37 -8.26 -1.85
C ASP A 198 13.62 -9.76 -1.66
N MET A 199 12.82 -10.42 -0.82
CA MET A 199 12.93 -11.85 -0.52
C MET A 199 12.28 -12.74 -1.59
N PHE A 200 11.14 -12.31 -2.17
CA PHE A 200 10.37 -13.11 -3.13
C PHE A 200 10.63 -12.77 -4.58
N ASN A 201 11.20 -11.61 -4.86
CA ASN A 201 11.54 -11.15 -6.19
C ASN A 201 12.79 -10.26 -6.16
N PRO A 202 13.98 -10.86 -5.99
CA PRO A 202 15.24 -10.11 -5.86
C PRO A 202 15.65 -9.34 -7.13
N GLU A 203 15.06 -9.70 -8.29
CA GLU A 203 15.32 -9.02 -9.58
C GLU A 203 14.35 -7.85 -9.85
N HIS A 204 13.58 -7.49 -8.86
CA HIS A 204 12.57 -6.47 -8.99
C HIS A 204 13.18 -5.05 -8.93
N GLU A 205 13.02 -4.30 -10.00
CA GLU A 205 13.59 -2.95 -10.18
C GLU A 205 12.80 -1.81 -9.50
N GLU A 206 11.60 -2.05 -8.98
CA GLU A 206 10.77 -1.00 -8.38
C GLU A 206 11.30 -0.55 -7.02
N ASP A 207 11.86 0.64 -6.96
CA ASP A 207 12.15 1.33 -5.70
C ASP A 207 10.86 1.89 -5.08
N ARG A 208 10.28 1.15 -4.11
CA ARG A 208 9.08 1.58 -3.36
C ARG A 208 9.39 2.56 -2.23
N THR A 209 10.60 3.01 -2.10
CA THR A 209 10.95 4.10 -1.18
C THR A 209 10.61 5.47 -1.77
N HIS A 210 10.40 5.53 -3.09
CA HIS A 210 10.07 6.74 -3.83
C HIS A 210 8.77 6.54 -4.62
N ILE A 211 7.72 7.25 -4.22
CA ILE A 211 6.42 7.21 -4.91
C ILE A 211 6.46 8.21 -6.05
N ILE A 212 6.18 7.71 -7.25
CA ILE A 212 5.91 8.51 -8.44
C ILE A 212 4.47 8.19 -8.83
N PRO A 213 3.51 9.12 -8.66
CA PRO A 213 2.13 8.88 -9.05
C PRO A 213 2.01 8.53 -10.52
N GLY A 214 1.29 7.44 -10.79
CA GLY A 214 0.98 7.04 -12.17
C GLY A 214 -0.07 7.94 -12.82
N LYS A 215 -0.27 7.75 -14.13
CA LYS A 215 -1.31 8.43 -14.92
C LYS A 215 -2.68 7.71 -14.85
N ALA A 216 -2.88 6.83 -13.88
CA ALA A 216 -4.12 6.08 -13.74
C ALA A 216 -5.28 7.02 -13.37
N LYS A 217 -6.45 6.77 -13.97
CA LYS A 217 -7.67 7.56 -13.75
C LYS A 217 -8.23 7.42 -12.33
N TYR A 218 -8.00 6.28 -11.68
CA TYR A 218 -8.56 5.94 -10.38
C TYR A 218 -7.47 5.64 -9.38
N LEU A 219 -7.69 6.08 -8.14
CA LEU A 219 -6.87 5.77 -6.96
C LEU A 219 -7.69 4.88 -6.02
N PHE A 220 -7.14 3.74 -5.62
CA PHE A 220 -7.71 2.87 -4.60
C PHE A 220 -6.83 2.89 -3.36
N ILE A 221 -7.44 3.10 -2.19
CA ILE A 221 -6.76 3.14 -0.90
C ILE A 221 -7.31 2.02 -0.04
N TYR A 222 -6.44 1.10 0.38
CA TYR A 222 -6.77 -0.08 1.19
C TYR A 222 -6.05 -0.01 2.54
N PRO A 223 -6.61 0.68 3.55
CA PRO A 223 -6.05 0.63 4.89
C PRO A 223 -6.35 -0.74 5.51
N PHE A 224 -5.33 -1.40 6.04
CA PHE A 224 -5.48 -2.66 6.75
C PHE A 224 -4.57 -2.69 7.98
N VAL A 225 -5.02 -3.43 9.00
CA VAL A 225 -4.26 -3.65 10.23
C VAL A 225 -3.68 -5.06 10.18
N LYS A 226 -2.36 -5.16 10.31
CA LYS A 226 -1.68 -6.44 10.44
C LYS A 226 -1.79 -6.92 11.89
N THR A 227 -2.43 -8.06 12.09
CA THR A 227 -2.51 -8.71 13.41
C THR A 227 -1.25 -9.53 13.70
N ARG A 228 -1.05 -9.92 14.97
CA ARG A 228 0.11 -10.75 15.37
C ARG A 228 0.06 -12.17 14.80
N GLU A 229 -1.11 -12.62 14.40
CA GLU A 229 -1.35 -13.94 13.81
C GLU A 229 -1.09 -13.99 12.31
N TRP A 230 -0.64 -12.91 11.74
CA TRP A 230 -0.41 -12.71 10.30
C TRP A 230 1.07 -12.86 9.94
#